data_e679be753538dc5026e8657718f2b73a
#
_entry.id   e679be753538dc5026e8657718f2b73a
#
_cell.length_a   1.000
_cell.length_b   1.000
_cell.length_c   1.000
_cell.angle_alpha   90.00
_cell.angle_beta   90.00
_cell.angle_gamma   90.00
#
_symmetry.space_group_name_H-M   'P 1'
#
loop_
_entity.id
_entity.type
_entity.pdbx_description
1 polymer ?
#
loop_
_entity_poly.entity_id
_entity_poly.type
_entity_poly.pdbx_seq_one_letter_code
_entity_poly.pdbx_strand_id
1 'polypeptide(L)'
;MRHPYMTYGSLAASEHYLASTMASEVLREGGNAVDAAVVASLSLSVLLPHLGGLGGDFFALVKRGSDVKFIDGSGPSPLELTREELVKRGYKEMPANGPLSITVPGYLDGLYLMWRNYGEMDWRDLVLMVAKIARDGFPVSDSLSSAVKSNKELLSRDPGSTSTYLSIGGRGDRQRFKGMASALEKIAQDPREFYEGDIALKIVNYVRSRGGCFSLEDLSRYRAEEGYPVAADVWDFVAYEMPPPTQGVTTLHMMMLTGELEGPYSWERIKKMVEISRIAYYVRDKYITDPKYMKISLKELLSPSIFDKINYIKKFDLGDTTFFTVVDSNEMAVAGIQSIFTAFGSGLTEPEYQITLNCRASSFSLDEDHVNRLEPGKKTLHTLSSLLLEKDGDWYIIGTSGGHFRPQLHWWISTNLLKYKMDYQEALNFPRAYFDLSSNTLVAEEGLELREDGISIRVQRYPSRLGVAAIAHIRNDGLKTGCVDIRGDGGCSGTLF
;
A
#
# COMPACT_ATOMS: atom_id res chain seq x y z
N MET A 1 16.16 -19.47 9.74
CA MET A 1 14.76 -19.12 10.12
C MET A 1 14.81 -17.77 10.82
N ARG A 2 14.00 -16.77 10.44
CA ARG A 2 13.88 -15.53 11.23
C ARG A 2 13.00 -15.84 12.44
N HIS A 3 13.31 -15.27 13.59
CA HIS A 3 12.47 -15.37 14.78
C HIS A 3 11.63 -14.10 14.94
N PRO A 4 10.41 -14.20 15.53
CA PRO A 4 9.65 -13.02 15.92
C PRO A 4 10.47 -12.09 16.81
N TYR A 5 10.33 -10.78 16.60
CA TYR A 5 10.82 -9.78 17.53
C TYR A 5 9.78 -9.60 18.64
N MET A 6 10.16 -9.71 19.90
CA MET A 6 9.26 -9.60 21.05
C MET A 6 9.77 -8.56 22.05
N THR A 7 8.87 -7.73 22.55
CA THR A 7 9.18 -6.67 23.52
C THR A 7 7.96 -6.23 24.31
N TYR A 8 8.16 -5.70 25.53
CA TYR A 8 7.16 -4.92 26.26
C TYR A 8 7.28 -3.41 25.99
N GLY A 9 8.36 -2.97 25.35
CA GLY A 9 8.55 -1.60 24.88
C GLY A 9 7.79 -1.29 23.59
N SER A 10 8.47 -0.73 22.62
CA SER A 10 7.91 -0.32 21.35
C SER A 10 8.44 -1.16 20.19
N LEU A 11 7.71 -1.20 19.07
CA LEU A 11 7.98 -2.05 17.92
C LEU A 11 7.76 -1.27 16.61
N ALA A 12 8.69 -1.42 15.66
CA ALA A 12 8.52 -1.03 14.27
C ALA A 12 8.84 -2.21 13.34
N ALA A 13 7.96 -2.48 12.39
CA ALA A 13 8.12 -3.48 11.35
C ALA A 13 7.78 -2.88 9.98
N SER A 14 8.66 -3.04 9.00
CA SER A 14 8.45 -2.50 7.66
C SER A 14 9.12 -3.35 6.58
N GLU A 15 8.80 -3.06 5.32
CA GLU A 15 9.35 -3.75 4.15
C GLU A 15 10.85 -3.48 3.91
N HIS A 16 11.47 -2.55 4.67
CA HIS A 16 12.91 -2.33 4.63
C HIS A 16 13.50 -2.16 6.03
N TYR A 17 14.51 -2.98 6.37
CA TYR A 17 15.08 -3.03 7.72
C TYR A 17 15.59 -1.66 8.23
N LEU A 18 16.18 -0.80 7.35
CA LEU A 18 16.63 0.53 7.75
C LEU A 18 15.46 1.45 8.15
N ALA A 19 14.31 1.35 7.48
CA ALA A 19 13.13 2.13 7.86
C ALA A 19 12.63 1.75 9.25
N SER A 20 12.61 0.46 9.58
CA SER A 20 12.27 -0.02 10.93
C SER A 20 13.29 0.42 11.98
N THR A 21 14.57 0.41 11.65
CA THR A 21 15.64 0.90 12.55
C THR A 21 15.45 2.38 12.86
N MET A 22 15.23 3.22 11.83
CA MET A 22 15.03 4.65 12.02
C MET A 22 13.77 4.96 12.83
N ALA A 23 12.66 4.26 12.55
CA ALA A 23 11.45 4.40 13.34
C ALA A 23 11.69 4.03 14.82
N SER A 24 12.50 3.00 15.09
CA SER A 24 12.84 2.63 16.47
C SER A 24 13.78 3.63 17.16
N GLU A 25 14.56 4.40 16.42
CA GLU A 25 15.33 5.51 16.98
C GLU A 25 14.40 6.62 17.48
N VAL A 26 13.39 7.00 16.71
CA VAL A 26 12.35 7.96 17.12
C VAL A 26 11.64 7.49 18.39
N LEU A 27 11.23 6.22 18.45
CA LEU A 27 10.59 5.64 19.63
C LEU A 27 11.51 5.65 20.86
N ARG A 28 12.83 5.46 20.67
CA ARG A 28 13.82 5.51 21.74
C ARG A 28 14.08 6.93 22.25
N GLU A 29 13.94 7.93 21.37
CA GLU A 29 14.05 9.35 21.70
C GLU A 29 12.78 9.92 22.34
N GLY A 30 11.75 9.09 22.55
CA GLY A 30 10.50 9.45 23.23
C GLY A 30 9.34 9.86 22.31
N GLY A 31 9.51 9.71 20.99
CA GLY A 31 8.41 9.88 20.03
C GLY A 31 7.37 8.78 20.15
N ASN A 32 6.14 9.08 19.78
CA ASN A 32 5.05 8.12 19.78
C ASN A 32 4.99 7.29 18.47
N ALA A 33 4.01 6.39 18.34
CA ALA A 33 3.86 5.55 17.15
C ALA A 33 3.67 6.36 15.86
N VAL A 34 3.05 7.54 15.93
CA VAL A 34 2.82 8.39 14.75
C VAL A 34 4.10 9.09 14.32
N ASP A 35 4.90 9.60 15.24
CA ASP A 35 6.20 10.20 14.94
C ASP A 35 7.13 9.20 14.26
N ALA A 36 7.20 7.99 14.80
CA ALA A 36 7.99 6.91 14.23
C ALA A 36 7.43 6.43 12.88
N ALA A 37 6.10 6.45 12.70
CA ALA A 37 5.44 6.14 11.43
C ALA A 37 5.78 7.15 10.32
N VAL A 38 5.90 8.44 10.65
CA VAL A 38 6.36 9.49 9.72
C VAL A 38 7.75 9.15 9.20
N VAL A 39 8.68 8.84 10.10
CA VAL A 39 10.06 8.52 9.72
C VAL A 39 10.13 7.19 8.96
N ALA A 40 9.37 6.17 9.35
CA ALA A 40 9.26 4.90 8.60
C ALA A 40 8.78 5.14 7.16
N SER A 41 7.68 5.87 7.00
CA SER A 41 7.07 6.16 5.71
C SER A 41 8.00 6.94 4.77
N LEU A 42 8.55 8.06 5.25
CA LEU A 42 9.50 8.86 4.48
C LEU A 42 10.78 8.07 4.15
N SER A 43 11.27 7.24 5.09
CA SER A 43 12.44 6.38 4.83
C SER A 43 12.15 5.35 3.74
N LEU A 44 10.97 4.72 3.74
CA LEU A 44 10.55 3.82 2.65
C LEU A 44 10.50 4.53 1.30
N SER A 45 10.09 5.81 1.28
CA SER A 45 10.09 6.62 0.04
C SER A 45 11.49 6.86 -0.53
N VAL A 46 12.51 6.90 0.31
CA VAL A 46 13.92 7.02 -0.09
C VAL A 46 14.52 5.66 -0.43
N LEU A 47 14.26 4.63 0.39
CA LEU A 47 14.91 3.31 0.29
C LEU A 47 14.28 2.42 -0.80
N LEU A 48 12.96 2.55 -1.00
CA LEU A 48 12.16 1.78 -1.97
C LEU A 48 11.36 2.71 -2.90
N PRO A 49 12.00 3.67 -3.60
CA PRO A 49 11.30 4.68 -4.40
C PRO A 49 10.51 4.10 -5.57
N HIS A 50 10.72 2.84 -5.90
CA HIS A 50 9.99 2.11 -6.92
C HIS A 50 8.62 1.62 -6.45
N LEU A 51 8.35 1.60 -5.14
CA LEU A 51 7.11 1.10 -4.55
C LEU A 51 6.18 2.21 -4.07
N GLY A 52 6.73 3.28 -3.50
CA GLY A 52 5.95 4.38 -2.93
C GLY A 52 6.81 5.63 -2.70
N GLY A 53 6.20 6.75 -2.41
CA GLY A 53 6.91 8.00 -2.11
C GLY A 53 6.09 9.25 -2.36
N LEU A 54 6.77 10.42 -2.36
CA LEU A 54 6.17 11.76 -2.43
C LEU A 54 5.17 11.94 -3.58
N GLY A 55 5.40 11.29 -4.73
CA GLY A 55 4.51 11.38 -5.89
C GLY A 55 3.37 10.35 -5.90
N GLY A 56 3.10 9.68 -4.77
CA GLY A 56 2.11 8.61 -4.64
C GLY A 56 0.96 8.92 -3.70
N ASP A 57 0.40 7.83 -3.16
CA ASP A 57 -0.71 7.82 -2.22
C ASP A 57 -0.28 7.24 -0.88
N PHE A 58 -0.99 7.63 0.20
CA PHE A 58 -0.78 7.18 1.56
C PHE A 58 -2.12 6.86 2.23
N PHE A 59 -2.16 5.75 2.96
CA PHE A 59 -3.28 5.44 3.85
C PHE A 59 -2.74 4.93 5.19
N ALA A 60 -3.48 5.18 6.25
CA ALA A 60 -3.15 4.62 7.55
C ALA A 60 -4.40 4.30 8.37
N LEU A 61 -4.29 3.26 9.19
CA LEU A 61 -5.14 3.05 10.34
C LEU A 61 -4.34 3.43 11.60
N VAL A 62 -4.90 4.32 12.39
CA VAL A 62 -4.31 4.77 13.66
C VAL A 62 -5.18 4.26 14.80
N LYS A 63 -4.63 3.32 15.60
CA LYS A 63 -5.28 2.78 16.80
C LYS A 63 -4.79 3.53 18.02
N ARG A 64 -5.72 4.06 18.81
CA ARG A 64 -5.46 4.70 20.12
C ARG A 64 -6.47 4.18 21.14
N GLY A 65 -6.02 3.35 22.08
CA GLY A 65 -6.95 2.59 22.92
C GLY A 65 -7.83 1.67 22.08
N SER A 66 -9.15 1.78 22.20
CA SER A 66 -10.13 1.08 21.37
C SER A 66 -10.58 1.88 20.14
N ASP A 67 -10.21 3.15 20.03
CA ASP A 67 -10.56 3.99 18.88
C ASP A 67 -9.60 3.72 17.71
N VAL A 68 -10.16 3.58 16.51
CA VAL A 68 -9.40 3.41 15.27
C VAL A 68 -9.83 4.47 14.27
N LYS A 69 -8.86 5.22 13.76
CA LYS A 69 -9.08 6.24 12.72
C LYS A 69 -8.47 5.79 11.41
N PHE A 70 -9.02 6.31 10.34
CA PHE A 70 -8.56 6.09 8.98
C PHE A 70 -8.07 7.40 8.37
N ILE A 71 -6.89 7.39 7.78
CA ILE A 71 -6.31 8.52 7.02
C ILE A 71 -6.35 8.16 5.53
N ASP A 72 -7.00 9.01 4.74
CA ASP A 72 -7.06 8.92 3.28
C ASP A 72 -6.20 10.02 2.64
N GLY A 73 -5.00 9.64 2.23
CA GLY A 73 -4.07 10.44 1.44
C GLY A 73 -4.04 9.96 -0.02
N SER A 74 -5.18 9.66 -0.63
CA SER A 74 -5.30 9.40 -2.07
C SER A 74 -5.79 10.62 -2.82
N GLY A 75 -5.20 10.90 -3.98
CA GLY A 75 -5.59 12.04 -4.79
C GLY A 75 -6.58 11.71 -5.90
N PRO A 76 -7.37 12.70 -6.33
CA PRO A 76 -8.29 12.57 -7.45
C PRO A 76 -7.56 12.65 -8.80
N SER A 77 -8.28 12.31 -9.87
CA SER A 77 -7.84 12.62 -11.24
C SER A 77 -7.71 14.13 -11.46
N PRO A 78 -6.78 14.58 -12.32
CA PRO A 78 -6.69 15.99 -12.70
C PRO A 78 -8.00 16.50 -13.32
N LEU A 79 -8.32 17.79 -13.08
CA LEU A 79 -9.56 18.41 -13.58
C LEU A 79 -9.63 18.47 -15.11
N GLU A 80 -8.49 18.54 -15.78
CA GLU A 80 -8.42 18.55 -17.24
C GLU A 80 -8.39 17.13 -17.87
N LEU A 81 -8.30 16.06 -17.06
CA LEU A 81 -8.26 14.67 -17.55
C LEU A 81 -9.67 14.14 -17.70
N THR A 82 -10.20 14.20 -18.93
CA THR A 82 -11.55 13.72 -19.26
C THR A 82 -11.53 12.44 -20.06
N ARG A 83 -12.57 11.61 -19.89
CA ARG A 83 -12.79 10.40 -20.67
C ARG A 83 -12.91 10.72 -22.18
N GLU A 84 -13.68 11.77 -22.52
CA GLU A 84 -13.94 12.22 -23.88
C GLU A 84 -12.64 12.55 -24.62
N GLU A 85 -11.70 13.24 -23.96
CA GLU A 85 -10.41 13.57 -24.55
C GLU A 85 -9.55 12.33 -24.79
N LEU A 86 -9.55 11.37 -23.86
CA LEU A 86 -8.82 10.11 -24.04
C LEU A 86 -9.40 9.28 -25.19
N VAL A 87 -10.71 9.13 -25.25
CA VAL A 87 -11.39 8.41 -26.35
C VAL A 87 -11.13 9.09 -27.68
N LYS A 88 -11.17 10.43 -27.75
CA LYS A 88 -10.83 11.21 -28.93
C LYS A 88 -9.37 11.00 -29.40
N ARG A 89 -8.44 10.81 -28.45
CA ARG A 89 -7.03 10.45 -28.73
C ARG A 89 -6.87 8.97 -29.12
N GLY A 90 -7.94 8.18 -29.19
CA GLY A 90 -7.94 6.78 -29.61
C GLY A 90 -7.67 5.77 -28.51
N TYR A 91 -7.67 6.18 -27.23
CA TYR A 91 -7.54 5.25 -26.13
C TYR A 91 -8.83 4.43 -25.96
N LYS A 92 -8.68 3.12 -25.82
CA LYS A 92 -9.78 2.18 -25.49
C LYS A 92 -9.83 1.83 -24.01
N GLU A 93 -8.68 1.94 -23.35
CA GLU A 93 -8.46 1.71 -21.91
C GLU A 93 -7.55 2.81 -21.39
N MET A 94 -7.53 3.03 -20.08
CA MET A 94 -6.57 3.94 -19.47
C MET A 94 -5.13 3.50 -19.76
N PRO A 95 -4.22 4.43 -20.03
CA PRO A 95 -2.81 4.06 -20.19
C PRO A 95 -2.25 3.53 -18.86
N ALA A 96 -1.52 2.41 -18.94
CA ALA A 96 -0.92 1.78 -17.76
C ALA A 96 0.16 2.65 -17.10
N ASN A 97 0.86 3.48 -17.90
CA ASN A 97 1.90 4.41 -17.45
C ASN A 97 1.91 5.67 -18.32
N GLY A 98 2.84 6.58 -18.06
CA GLY A 98 2.94 7.85 -18.77
C GLY A 98 2.12 8.97 -18.10
N PRO A 99 2.13 10.19 -18.67
CA PRO A 99 1.63 11.40 -18.02
C PRO A 99 0.10 11.44 -17.83
N LEU A 100 -0.66 10.65 -18.58
CA LEU A 100 -2.12 10.56 -18.48
C LEU A 100 -2.59 9.50 -17.48
N SER A 101 -1.67 8.74 -16.86
CA SER A 101 -1.98 7.76 -15.82
C SER A 101 -1.84 8.31 -14.40
N ILE A 102 -1.49 9.59 -14.25
CA ILE A 102 -1.15 10.20 -12.95
C ILE A 102 -2.39 10.79 -12.30
N THR A 103 -2.61 10.52 -11.00
CA THR A 103 -3.54 11.25 -10.12
C THR A 103 -2.78 12.27 -9.28
N VAL A 104 -3.48 13.20 -8.65
CA VAL A 104 -2.88 14.14 -7.70
C VAL A 104 -2.18 13.33 -6.60
N PRO A 105 -0.88 13.56 -6.33
CA PRO A 105 -0.19 12.86 -5.25
C PRO A 105 -0.72 13.28 -3.89
N GLY A 106 -1.33 12.34 -3.16
CA GLY A 106 -1.92 12.64 -1.86
C GLY A 106 -1.05 12.24 -0.66
N TYR A 107 0.06 11.55 -0.93
CA TYR A 107 0.93 10.95 0.07
C TYR A 107 1.34 11.91 1.19
N LEU A 108 1.90 13.06 0.83
CA LEU A 108 2.48 13.96 1.83
C LEU A 108 1.42 14.62 2.71
N ASP A 109 0.29 15.04 2.13
CA ASP A 109 -0.79 15.68 2.89
C ASP A 109 -1.46 14.67 3.84
N GLY A 110 -1.58 13.39 3.42
CA GLY A 110 -2.07 12.31 4.28
C GLY A 110 -1.12 12.03 5.46
N LEU A 111 0.17 11.96 5.19
CA LEU A 111 1.18 11.76 6.22
C LEU A 111 1.23 12.94 7.21
N TYR A 112 1.17 14.16 6.70
CA TYR A 112 1.14 15.38 7.50
C TYR A 112 -0.14 15.50 8.32
N LEU A 113 -1.32 15.15 7.76
CA LEU A 113 -2.59 15.13 8.48
C LEU A 113 -2.53 14.16 9.67
N MET A 114 -2.00 12.95 9.47
CA MET A 114 -1.80 11.98 10.53
C MET A 114 -0.90 12.53 11.65
N TRP A 115 0.26 13.10 11.27
CA TRP A 115 1.17 13.69 12.25
C TRP A 115 0.54 14.89 12.99
N ARG A 116 -0.10 15.80 12.29
CA ARG A 116 -0.75 16.98 12.89
C ARG A 116 -1.80 16.63 13.94
N ASN A 117 -2.53 15.51 13.74
CA ASN A 117 -3.59 15.09 14.65
C ASN A 117 -3.08 14.25 15.81
N TYR A 118 -1.96 13.54 15.67
CA TYR A 118 -1.54 12.49 16.62
C TYR A 118 -0.05 12.50 16.97
N GLY A 119 0.80 13.21 16.23
CA GLY A 119 2.23 13.33 16.50
C GLY A 119 2.56 14.23 17.68
N GLU A 120 3.70 14.00 18.31
CA GLU A 120 4.19 14.72 19.48
C GLU A 120 5.56 15.38 19.24
N MET A 121 6.40 14.81 18.39
CA MET A 121 7.69 15.37 18.02
C MET A 121 7.55 16.43 16.91
N ASP A 122 8.55 17.32 16.82
CA ASP A 122 8.57 18.34 15.77
C ASP A 122 8.65 17.74 14.37
N TRP A 123 7.74 18.13 13.49
CA TRP A 123 7.67 17.67 12.10
C TRP A 123 8.99 17.87 11.35
N ARG A 124 9.58 19.04 11.53
CA ARG A 124 10.81 19.42 10.84
C ARG A 124 11.94 18.47 11.18
N ASP A 125 12.09 18.13 12.46
CA ASP A 125 13.17 17.26 12.93
C ASP A 125 12.99 15.84 12.38
N LEU A 126 11.77 15.28 12.40
CA LEU A 126 11.45 13.97 11.82
C LEU A 126 11.79 13.91 10.32
N VAL A 127 11.40 14.93 9.56
CA VAL A 127 11.66 14.97 8.11
C VAL A 127 13.15 15.12 7.81
N LEU A 128 13.88 15.95 8.59
CA LEU A 128 15.31 16.18 8.40
C LEU A 128 16.15 14.92 8.71
N MET A 129 15.72 14.04 9.62
CA MET A 129 16.35 12.73 9.82
C MET A 129 16.39 11.94 8.50
N VAL A 130 15.30 11.93 7.76
CA VAL A 130 15.20 11.19 6.49
C VAL A 130 15.91 11.92 5.35
N ALA A 131 15.84 13.26 5.29
CA ALA A 131 16.58 14.06 4.32
C ALA A 131 18.09 13.78 4.38
N LYS A 132 18.62 13.55 5.59
CA LYS A 132 20.02 13.17 5.80
C LYS A 132 20.37 11.85 5.11
N ILE A 133 19.53 10.83 5.18
CA ILE A 133 19.79 9.54 4.51
C ILE A 133 19.78 9.69 3.00
N ALA A 134 18.81 10.43 2.46
CA ALA A 134 18.75 10.71 1.02
C ALA A 134 20.02 11.44 0.53
N ARG A 135 20.57 12.36 1.33
CA ARG A 135 21.77 13.15 1.03
C ARG A 135 23.05 12.36 1.19
N ASP A 136 23.25 11.72 2.35
CA ASP A 136 24.50 11.04 2.73
C ASP A 136 24.64 9.69 2.03
N GLY A 137 23.50 9.07 1.71
CA GLY A 137 23.39 7.82 0.98
C GLY A 137 23.17 6.60 1.86
N PHE A 138 22.62 5.58 1.24
CA PHE A 138 22.24 4.30 1.83
C PHE A 138 22.69 3.13 0.93
N PRO A 139 22.81 1.92 1.46
CA PRO A 139 23.11 0.74 0.66
C PRO A 139 21.90 0.33 -0.19
N VAL A 140 22.11 0.12 -1.49
CA VAL A 140 21.09 -0.39 -2.42
C VAL A 140 20.65 -1.78 -1.97
N SER A 141 19.35 -1.99 -1.86
CA SER A 141 18.76 -3.28 -1.52
C SER A 141 18.59 -4.19 -2.74
N ASP A 142 18.34 -5.49 -2.51
CA ASP A 142 18.03 -6.44 -3.59
C ASP A 142 16.75 -6.04 -4.32
N SER A 143 15.74 -5.56 -3.58
CA SER A 143 14.47 -5.11 -4.16
C SER A 143 14.68 -3.97 -5.15
N LEU A 144 15.35 -2.90 -4.72
CA LEU A 144 15.61 -1.74 -5.57
C LEU A 144 16.46 -2.09 -6.80
N SER A 145 17.57 -2.82 -6.60
CA SER A 145 18.45 -3.22 -7.72
C SER A 145 17.73 -4.08 -8.75
N SER A 146 16.92 -5.04 -8.29
CA SER A 146 16.13 -5.91 -9.16
C SER A 146 15.03 -5.14 -9.89
N ALA A 147 14.34 -4.21 -9.19
CA ALA A 147 13.29 -3.39 -9.78
C ALA A 147 13.83 -2.50 -10.91
N VAL A 148 14.99 -1.85 -10.71
CA VAL A 148 15.63 -1.04 -11.76
C VAL A 148 15.95 -1.88 -12.99
N LYS A 149 16.52 -3.07 -12.80
CA LYS A 149 16.85 -3.98 -13.90
C LYS A 149 15.62 -4.43 -14.68
N SER A 150 14.57 -4.82 -13.96
CA SER A 150 13.32 -5.33 -14.56
C SER A 150 12.52 -4.25 -15.28
N ASN A 151 12.66 -2.98 -14.89
CA ASN A 151 11.92 -1.84 -15.45
C ASN A 151 12.79 -0.92 -16.32
N LYS A 152 13.95 -1.39 -16.78
CA LYS A 152 14.90 -0.58 -17.57
C LYS A 152 14.24 0.07 -18.79
N GLU A 153 13.38 -0.66 -19.48
CA GLU A 153 12.68 -0.13 -20.67
C GLU A 153 11.76 1.04 -20.30
N LEU A 154 10.93 0.90 -19.25
CA LEU A 154 10.06 1.97 -18.76
C LEU A 154 10.88 3.20 -18.37
N LEU A 155 11.91 3.01 -17.56
CA LEU A 155 12.78 4.08 -17.06
C LEU A 155 13.55 4.82 -18.16
N SER A 156 13.87 4.14 -19.28
CA SER A 156 14.56 4.73 -20.42
C SER A 156 13.67 5.64 -21.29
N ARG A 157 12.35 5.60 -21.10
CA ARG A 157 11.41 6.43 -21.87
C ARG A 157 11.32 7.88 -21.38
N ASP A 158 11.76 8.11 -20.14
CA ASP A 158 11.72 9.42 -19.49
C ASP A 158 13.11 9.88 -19.05
N PRO A 159 13.57 11.09 -19.44
CA PRO A 159 14.90 11.59 -19.07
C PRO A 159 15.09 11.74 -17.56
N GLY A 160 14.05 12.16 -16.81
CA GLY A 160 14.11 12.29 -15.36
C GLY A 160 14.31 10.93 -14.69
N SER A 161 13.54 9.91 -15.10
CA SER A 161 13.70 8.54 -14.62
C SER A 161 15.04 7.94 -15.03
N THR A 162 15.49 8.17 -16.26
CA THR A 162 16.80 7.73 -16.74
C THR A 162 17.93 8.28 -15.87
N SER A 163 17.93 9.61 -15.63
CA SER A 163 18.99 10.26 -14.83
C SER A 163 18.96 9.86 -13.36
N THR A 164 17.78 9.59 -12.82
CA THR A 164 17.60 9.25 -11.41
C THR A 164 17.95 7.79 -11.11
N TYR A 165 17.54 6.84 -11.97
CA TYR A 165 17.53 5.42 -11.62
C TYR A 165 18.51 4.54 -12.40
N LEU A 166 18.81 4.82 -13.69
CA LEU A 166 19.60 3.90 -14.49
C LEU A 166 21.08 3.84 -14.11
N SER A 167 21.55 4.76 -13.26
CA SER A 167 22.91 4.73 -12.68
C SER A 167 22.98 3.98 -11.34
N ILE A 168 21.86 3.49 -10.80
CA ILE A 168 21.84 2.75 -9.54
C ILE A 168 22.62 1.44 -9.71
N GLY A 169 23.56 1.22 -8.81
CA GLY A 169 24.44 0.06 -8.79
C GLY A 169 23.76 -1.23 -8.29
N GLY A 170 24.60 -2.20 -7.98
CA GLY A 170 24.17 -3.47 -7.40
C GLY A 170 23.86 -3.37 -5.90
N ARG A 171 23.40 -4.49 -5.33
CA ARG A 171 23.20 -4.63 -3.88
C ARG A 171 24.45 -4.20 -3.11
N GLY A 172 24.24 -3.34 -2.11
CA GLY A 172 25.29 -2.85 -1.21
C GLY A 172 26.02 -1.61 -1.71
N ASP A 173 25.88 -1.22 -2.99
CA ASP A 173 26.43 0.04 -3.49
C ASP A 173 25.75 1.23 -2.81
N ARG A 174 26.50 2.32 -2.64
CA ARG A 174 25.97 3.52 -2.00
C ARG A 174 25.16 4.36 -2.99
N GLN A 175 23.84 4.47 -2.75
CA GLN A 175 22.95 5.36 -3.50
C GLN A 175 22.67 6.65 -2.73
N ARG A 176 22.54 7.76 -3.45
CA ARG A 176 22.13 9.08 -2.95
C ARG A 176 21.04 9.66 -3.84
N PHE A 177 20.04 10.30 -3.22
CA PHE A 177 19.02 11.05 -3.91
C PHE A 177 19.06 12.52 -3.44
N LYS A 178 19.99 13.30 -3.99
CA LYS A 178 20.22 14.69 -3.55
C LYS A 178 19.04 15.60 -3.82
N GLY A 179 18.33 15.42 -4.94
CA GLY A 179 17.11 16.14 -5.25
C GLY A 179 15.99 15.85 -4.25
N MET A 180 15.79 14.57 -3.90
CA MET A 180 14.82 14.16 -2.88
C MET A 180 15.20 14.71 -1.49
N ALA A 181 16.49 14.76 -1.14
CA ALA A 181 16.93 15.41 0.09
C ALA A 181 16.55 16.89 0.12
N SER A 182 16.76 17.61 -0.99
CA SER A 182 16.36 19.01 -1.11
C SER A 182 14.85 19.20 -1.03
N ALA A 183 14.06 18.30 -1.64
CA ALA A 183 12.60 18.32 -1.50
C ALA A 183 12.18 18.15 -0.03
N LEU A 184 12.75 17.15 0.66
CA LEU A 184 12.46 16.90 2.08
C LEU A 184 12.86 18.09 2.97
N GLU A 185 13.97 18.78 2.69
CA GLU A 185 14.38 19.96 3.43
C GLU A 185 13.38 21.13 3.29
N LYS A 186 12.80 21.31 2.11
CA LYS A 186 11.72 22.29 1.88
C LYS A 186 10.43 21.87 2.60
N ILE A 187 10.04 20.59 2.48
CA ILE A 187 8.87 20.00 3.13
C ILE A 187 8.98 20.05 4.68
N ALA A 188 10.19 19.93 5.21
CA ALA A 188 10.45 20.07 6.64
C ALA A 188 10.11 21.48 7.16
N GLN A 189 10.28 22.50 6.34
CA GLN A 189 9.95 23.87 6.69
C GLN A 189 8.46 24.18 6.49
N ASP A 190 7.89 23.73 5.37
CA ASP A 190 6.48 23.88 5.03
C ASP A 190 6.00 22.70 4.18
N PRO A 191 5.15 21.80 4.70
CA PRO A 191 4.58 20.70 3.93
C PRO A 191 3.77 21.16 2.70
N ARG A 192 3.23 22.39 2.72
CA ARG A 192 2.48 22.94 1.59
C ARG A 192 3.36 23.33 0.40
N GLU A 193 4.67 23.42 0.58
CA GLU A 193 5.64 23.62 -0.50
C GLU A 193 5.48 22.58 -1.63
N PHE A 194 5.09 21.35 -1.28
CA PHE A 194 4.80 20.28 -2.25
C PHE A 194 3.57 20.57 -3.11
N TYR A 195 2.59 21.30 -2.58
CA TYR A 195 1.30 21.53 -3.25
C TYR A 195 1.12 22.94 -3.79
N GLU A 196 1.84 23.92 -3.25
CA GLU A 196 1.63 25.35 -3.53
C GLU A 196 2.93 26.08 -3.87
N GLY A 197 4.10 25.49 -3.56
CA GLY A 197 5.41 26.10 -3.75
C GLY A 197 6.14 25.69 -5.03
N ASP A 198 7.45 25.75 -4.98
CA ASP A 198 8.34 25.47 -6.11
C ASP A 198 8.28 23.98 -6.53
N ILE A 199 8.12 23.05 -5.57
CA ILE A 199 7.97 21.63 -5.88
C ILE A 199 6.72 21.41 -6.75
N ALA A 200 5.58 22.01 -6.38
CA ALA A 200 4.34 21.96 -7.18
C ALA A 200 4.56 22.47 -8.60
N LEU A 201 5.20 23.63 -8.72
CA LEU A 201 5.48 24.24 -10.03
C LEU A 201 6.35 23.35 -10.92
N LYS A 202 7.39 22.73 -10.35
CA LYS A 202 8.27 21.80 -11.08
C LYS A 202 7.52 20.55 -11.54
N ILE A 203 6.72 19.95 -10.67
CA ILE A 203 5.90 18.77 -11.02
C ILE A 203 4.92 19.09 -12.15
N VAL A 204 4.15 20.19 -12.04
CA VAL A 204 3.17 20.59 -13.05
C VAL A 204 3.84 20.86 -14.40
N ASN A 205 4.91 21.65 -14.41
CA ASN A 205 5.64 21.97 -15.64
C ASN A 205 6.22 20.70 -16.28
N TYR A 206 6.76 19.79 -15.49
CA TYR A 206 7.32 18.55 -15.99
C TYR A 206 6.25 17.66 -16.61
N VAL A 207 5.15 17.41 -15.90
CA VAL A 207 4.04 16.58 -16.39
C VAL A 207 3.43 17.15 -17.67
N ARG A 208 3.20 18.48 -17.72
CA ARG A 208 2.70 19.16 -18.93
C ARG A 208 3.66 19.07 -20.10
N SER A 209 4.97 19.19 -19.87
CA SER A 209 5.99 19.04 -20.93
C SER A 209 6.00 17.63 -21.54
N ARG A 210 5.44 16.65 -20.83
CA ARG A 210 5.29 15.25 -21.29
C ARG A 210 3.91 14.95 -21.87
N GLY A 211 3.03 15.96 -22.00
CA GLY A 211 1.67 15.81 -22.54
C GLY A 211 0.60 15.41 -21.53
N GLY A 212 0.88 15.57 -20.24
CA GLY A 212 -0.09 15.40 -19.17
C GLY A 212 -0.97 16.62 -18.92
N CYS A 213 -1.94 16.48 -18.03
CA CYS A 213 -3.05 17.41 -17.83
C CYS A 213 -3.02 18.14 -16.46
N PHE A 214 -1.93 18.04 -15.68
CA PHE A 214 -1.86 18.68 -14.36
C PHE A 214 -1.89 20.20 -14.43
N SER A 215 -2.59 20.80 -13.45
CA SER A 215 -2.55 22.23 -13.16
C SER A 215 -2.08 22.48 -11.71
N LEU A 216 -1.64 23.70 -11.42
CA LEU A 216 -1.35 24.09 -10.03
C LEU A 216 -2.61 24.04 -9.16
N GLU A 217 -3.79 24.25 -9.74
CA GLU A 217 -5.07 24.15 -9.05
C GLU A 217 -5.33 22.74 -8.55
N ASP A 218 -5.01 21.70 -9.33
CA ASP A 218 -5.16 20.30 -8.92
C ASP A 218 -4.39 20.00 -7.64
N LEU A 219 -3.16 20.52 -7.53
CA LEU A 219 -2.31 20.33 -6.36
C LEU A 219 -2.76 21.21 -5.18
N SER A 220 -2.94 22.51 -5.39
CA SER A 220 -3.20 23.48 -4.32
C SER A 220 -4.54 23.24 -3.59
N ARG A 221 -5.55 22.71 -4.29
CA ARG A 221 -6.87 22.39 -3.72
C ARG A 221 -6.88 21.06 -2.95
N TYR A 222 -5.91 20.21 -3.16
CA TYR A 222 -5.91 18.89 -2.54
C TYR A 222 -5.75 18.98 -1.02
N ARG A 223 -6.57 18.22 -0.32
CA ARG A 223 -6.47 17.96 1.13
C ARG A 223 -6.78 16.49 1.39
N ALA A 224 -5.97 15.85 2.23
CA ALA A 224 -6.23 14.51 2.76
C ALA A 224 -7.41 14.55 3.75
N GLU A 225 -8.05 13.41 3.93
CA GLU A 225 -9.25 13.28 4.76
C GLU A 225 -9.01 12.29 5.90
N GLU A 226 -9.57 12.58 7.08
CA GLU A 226 -9.64 11.65 8.20
C GLU A 226 -11.06 11.10 8.33
N GLY A 227 -11.18 9.83 8.67
CA GLY A 227 -12.47 9.18 8.85
C GLY A 227 -12.38 7.97 9.78
N TYR A 228 -13.34 7.08 9.65
CA TYR A 228 -13.39 5.83 10.39
C TYR A 228 -13.17 4.64 9.47
N PRO A 229 -12.55 3.56 9.98
CA PRO A 229 -12.47 2.31 9.24
C PRO A 229 -13.85 1.71 9.02
N VAL A 230 -13.94 0.78 8.08
CA VAL A 230 -15.05 -0.18 8.06
C VAL A 230 -14.73 -1.34 8.99
N ALA A 231 -15.74 -1.82 9.71
CA ALA A 231 -15.58 -2.93 10.65
C ALA A 231 -16.65 -4.00 10.41
N ALA A 232 -16.29 -5.25 10.64
CA ALA A 232 -17.21 -6.39 10.60
C ALA A 232 -16.81 -7.46 11.61
N ASP A 233 -17.81 -8.14 12.16
CA ASP A 233 -17.57 -9.34 12.97
C ASP A 233 -17.26 -10.50 12.03
N VAL A 234 -16.04 -11.05 12.16
CA VAL A 234 -15.56 -12.16 11.34
C VAL A 234 -14.89 -13.20 12.24
N TRP A 235 -15.31 -14.44 12.12
CA TRP A 235 -14.90 -15.54 13.00
C TRP A 235 -15.22 -15.18 14.46
N ASP A 236 -14.23 -15.00 15.32
CA ASP A 236 -14.43 -14.53 16.70
C ASP A 236 -13.73 -13.18 16.95
N PHE A 237 -13.54 -12.38 15.90
CA PHE A 237 -12.81 -11.12 15.92
C PHE A 237 -13.66 -9.99 15.36
N VAL A 238 -13.39 -8.77 15.83
CA VAL A 238 -13.77 -7.55 15.11
C VAL A 238 -12.64 -7.22 14.13
N ALA A 239 -12.93 -7.25 12.84
CA ALA A 239 -11.99 -6.91 11.79
C ALA A 239 -12.21 -5.48 11.31
N TYR A 240 -11.12 -4.69 11.25
CA TYR A 240 -11.11 -3.32 10.74
C TYR A 240 -10.31 -3.27 9.46
N GLU A 241 -10.88 -2.66 8.43
CA GLU A 241 -10.24 -2.41 7.15
C GLU A 241 -10.48 -0.97 6.68
N MET A 242 -9.68 -0.52 5.73
CA MET A 242 -9.82 0.81 5.15
C MET A 242 -11.08 0.90 4.28
N PRO A 243 -11.90 1.97 4.41
CA PRO A 243 -13.13 2.13 3.64
C PRO A 243 -12.88 2.41 2.16
N PRO A 244 -13.90 2.40 1.29
CA PRO A 244 -13.78 2.95 -0.06
C PRO A 244 -13.18 4.37 -0.05
N PRO A 245 -12.37 4.75 -1.05
CA PRO A 245 -12.23 4.07 -2.34
C PRO A 245 -11.32 2.83 -2.30
N THR A 246 -10.83 2.39 -1.12
CA THR A 246 -9.97 1.22 -1.03
C THR A 246 -10.73 -0.09 -1.22
N GLN A 247 -9.97 -1.15 -1.51
CA GLN A 247 -10.53 -2.51 -1.59
C GLN A 247 -10.61 -3.24 -0.23
N GLY A 248 -10.48 -2.54 0.91
CA GLY A 248 -10.49 -3.18 2.24
C GLY A 248 -11.73 -4.02 2.50
N VAL A 249 -12.90 -3.53 2.08
CA VAL A 249 -14.17 -4.29 2.18
C VAL A 249 -14.08 -5.67 1.50
N THR A 250 -13.28 -5.82 0.45
CA THR A 250 -13.09 -7.11 -0.24
C THR A 250 -12.42 -8.14 0.67
N THR A 251 -11.48 -7.70 1.53
CA THR A 251 -10.89 -8.57 2.58
C THR A 251 -11.98 -9.05 3.54
N LEU A 252 -12.80 -8.14 4.05
CA LEU A 252 -13.89 -8.49 4.97
C LEU A 252 -14.88 -9.47 4.32
N HIS A 253 -15.25 -9.26 3.07
CA HIS A 253 -16.12 -10.19 2.32
C HIS A 253 -15.49 -11.58 2.22
N MET A 254 -14.21 -11.68 1.89
CA MET A 254 -13.53 -12.98 1.86
C MET A 254 -13.54 -13.66 3.22
N MET A 255 -13.31 -12.91 4.30
CA MET A 255 -13.35 -13.44 5.67
C MET A 255 -14.77 -13.89 6.07
N MET A 256 -15.81 -13.12 5.75
CA MET A 256 -17.22 -13.48 6.00
C MET A 256 -17.66 -14.75 5.25
N LEU A 257 -17.14 -14.98 4.05
CA LEU A 257 -17.47 -16.11 3.18
C LEU A 257 -16.63 -17.38 3.47
N THR A 258 -15.67 -17.33 4.42
CA THR A 258 -14.67 -18.38 4.63
C THR A 258 -15.29 -19.75 4.96
N GLY A 259 -16.24 -19.80 5.91
CA GLY A 259 -16.79 -21.06 6.38
C GLY A 259 -15.72 -21.97 7.04
N GLU A 260 -15.91 -23.29 6.92
CA GLU A 260 -14.97 -24.31 7.35
C GLU A 260 -13.83 -24.42 6.33
N LEU A 261 -12.62 -24.70 6.84
CA LEU A 261 -11.42 -24.90 6.03
C LEU A 261 -10.78 -26.24 6.36
N GLU A 262 -10.34 -26.95 5.33
CA GLU A 262 -9.49 -28.12 5.46
C GLU A 262 -8.03 -27.75 5.75
N GLY A 263 -7.12 -28.73 5.78
CA GLY A 263 -5.71 -28.54 6.12
C GLY A 263 -5.01 -27.41 5.35
N PRO A 264 -3.99 -26.80 5.94
CA PRO A 264 -3.39 -25.55 5.39
C PRO A 264 -2.77 -25.73 4.00
N TYR A 265 -2.29 -26.92 3.66
CA TYR A 265 -1.69 -27.24 2.35
C TYR A 265 -2.71 -27.74 1.32
N SER A 266 -3.96 -28.02 1.72
CA SER A 266 -4.95 -28.74 0.92
C SER A 266 -5.41 -27.99 -0.32
N TRP A 267 -5.72 -28.73 -1.37
CA TRP A 267 -6.39 -28.20 -2.55
C TRP A 267 -7.76 -27.60 -2.23
N GLU A 268 -8.49 -28.16 -1.28
CA GLU A 268 -9.83 -27.68 -0.90
C GLU A 268 -9.77 -26.27 -0.29
N ARG A 269 -8.73 -25.94 0.50
CA ARG A 269 -8.48 -24.57 0.95
C ARG A 269 -8.26 -23.62 -0.23
N ILE A 270 -7.48 -24.04 -1.23
CA ILE A 270 -7.21 -23.23 -2.43
C ILE A 270 -8.49 -23.02 -3.24
N LYS A 271 -9.28 -24.09 -3.44
CA LYS A 271 -10.60 -23.97 -4.10
C LYS A 271 -11.51 -23.00 -3.39
N LYS A 272 -11.56 -23.05 -2.06
CA LYS A 272 -12.34 -22.12 -1.25
C LYS A 272 -11.87 -20.68 -1.46
N MET A 273 -10.57 -20.44 -1.46
CA MET A 273 -10.02 -19.10 -1.76
C MET A 273 -10.45 -18.62 -3.15
N VAL A 274 -10.39 -19.48 -4.18
CA VAL A 274 -10.81 -19.14 -5.56
C VAL A 274 -12.30 -18.79 -5.60
N GLU A 275 -13.14 -19.60 -4.96
CA GLU A 275 -14.60 -19.40 -4.89
C GLU A 275 -14.94 -18.05 -4.26
N ILE A 276 -14.46 -17.81 -3.03
CA ILE A 276 -14.76 -16.57 -2.31
C ILE A 276 -14.14 -15.35 -2.96
N SER A 277 -12.98 -15.48 -3.62
CA SER A 277 -12.37 -14.40 -4.40
C SER A 277 -13.29 -13.98 -5.55
N ARG A 278 -13.84 -14.92 -6.31
CA ARG A 278 -14.77 -14.59 -7.41
C ARG A 278 -15.95 -13.76 -6.92
N ILE A 279 -16.52 -14.12 -5.78
CA ILE A 279 -17.64 -13.41 -5.16
C ILE A 279 -17.23 -12.02 -4.69
N ALA A 280 -16.20 -11.94 -3.85
CA ALA A 280 -15.78 -10.71 -3.22
C ALA A 280 -15.30 -9.65 -4.23
N TYR A 281 -14.56 -10.07 -5.26
CA TYR A 281 -14.08 -9.17 -6.30
C TYR A 281 -15.19 -8.72 -7.25
N TYR A 282 -16.18 -9.57 -7.52
CA TYR A 282 -17.36 -9.13 -8.27
C TYR A 282 -18.11 -8.00 -7.53
N VAL A 283 -18.31 -8.13 -6.23
CA VAL A 283 -18.93 -7.07 -5.42
C VAL A 283 -18.08 -5.80 -5.46
N ARG A 284 -16.75 -5.93 -5.30
CA ARG A 284 -15.81 -4.82 -5.39
C ARG A 284 -15.99 -4.02 -6.68
N ASP A 285 -15.89 -4.70 -7.82
CA ASP A 285 -15.88 -4.03 -9.12
C ASP A 285 -17.22 -3.44 -9.51
N LYS A 286 -18.29 -4.01 -8.97
CA LYS A 286 -19.64 -3.52 -9.21
C LYS A 286 -19.97 -2.28 -8.37
N TYR A 287 -19.39 -2.11 -7.20
CA TYR A 287 -19.87 -1.13 -6.23
C TYR A 287 -18.79 -0.17 -5.71
N ILE A 288 -17.51 -0.55 -5.67
CA ILE A 288 -16.48 0.26 -5.02
C ILE A 288 -15.85 1.23 -6.01
N THR A 289 -15.87 2.51 -5.64
CA THR A 289 -15.23 3.64 -6.30
C THR A 289 -15.08 4.77 -5.27
N ASP A 290 -14.84 6.00 -5.70
CA ASP A 290 -14.93 7.18 -4.83
C ASP A 290 -16.27 7.18 -4.08
N PRO A 291 -16.26 7.29 -2.73
CA PRO A 291 -17.49 7.29 -1.91
C PRO A 291 -18.54 8.28 -2.39
N LYS A 292 -18.14 9.43 -2.95
CA LYS A 292 -19.06 10.45 -3.48
C LYS A 292 -19.85 9.99 -4.70
N TYR A 293 -19.39 8.93 -5.37
CA TYR A 293 -19.99 8.35 -6.58
C TYR A 293 -20.59 6.96 -6.35
N MET A 294 -20.46 6.40 -5.16
CA MET A 294 -21.04 5.10 -4.83
C MET A 294 -22.57 5.18 -4.79
N LYS A 295 -23.23 4.16 -5.37
CA LYS A 295 -24.70 4.03 -5.39
C LYS A 295 -25.24 3.09 -4.29
N ILE A 296 -24.38 2.68 -3.37
CA ILE A 296 -24.69 1.77 -2.27
C ILE A 296 -24.06 2.31 -0.98
N SER A 297 -24.74 2.16 0.13
CA SER A 297 -24.21 2.54 1.44
C SER A 297 -23.21 1.51 1.97
N LEU A 298 -22.30 1.91 2.88
CA LEU A 298 -21.38 0.97 3.54
C LEU A 298 -22.14 -0.12 4.31
N LYS A 299 -23.29 0.21 4.91
CA LYS A 299 -24.15 -0.76 5.62
C LYS A 299 -24.67 -1.84 4.68
N GLU A 300 -25.12 -1.48 3.49
CA GLU A 300 -25.59 -2.45 2.49
C GLU A 300 -24.42 -3.26 1.93
N LEU A 301 -23.27 -2.61 1.70
CA LEU A 301 -22.05 -3.24 1.20
C LEU A 301 -21.52 -4.32 2.16
N LEU A 302 -21.65 -4.12 3.48
CA LEU A 302 -21.26 -5.09 4.52
C LEU A 302 -22.37 -6.07 4.90
N SER A 303 -23.57 -5.95 4.32
CA SER A 303 -24.66 -6.89 4.59
C SER A 303 -24.43 -8.23 3.87
N PRO A 304 -24.65 -9.38 4.53
CA PRO A 304 -24.59 -10.69 3.87
C PRO A 304 -25.47 -10.82 2.62
N SER A 305 -26.57 -10.08 2.54
CA SER A 305 -27.46 -10.07 1.35
C SER A 305 -26.81 -9.50 0.08
N ILE A 306 -25.64 -8.87 0.19
CA ILE A 306 -24.88 -8.39 -0.97
C ILE A 306 -24.44 -9.55 -1.88
N PHE A 307 -24.28 -10.75 -1.31
CA PHE A 307 -23.82 -11.93 -2.04
C PHE A 307 -24.93 -12.65 -2.84
N ASP A 308 -26.21 -12.27 -2.65
CA ASP A 308 -27.34 -12.93 -3.33
C ASP A 308 -27.49 -12.55 -4.81
N LYS A 309 -26.71 -11.59 -5.31
CA LYS A 309 -26.91 -10.93 -6.63
C LYS A 309 -25.72 -11.07 -7.58
N ILE A 310 -25.09 -12.23 -7.68
CA ILE A 310 -23.78 -12.40 -8.37
C ILE A 310 -23.92 -12.94 -9.79
N ASN A 311 -23.30 -12.22 -10.76
CA ASN A 311 -23.03 -12.67 -12.13
C ASN A 311 -21.60 -12.28 -12.53
N TYR A 312 -20.87 -13.12 -13.30
CA TYR A 312 -19.39 -13.14 -13.43
C TYR A 312 -18.70 -12.00 -14.23
N ILE A 313 -17.41 -11.89 -14.21
CA ILE A 313 -16.28 -10.99 -13.89
C ILE A 313 -15.47 -10.47 -15.10
N LYS A 314 -14.74 -9.34 -14.95
CA LYS A 314 -13.75 -8.73 -15.88
C LYS A 314 -12.34 -8.56 -15.25
N LYS A 315 -11.34 -8.24 -16.08
CA LYS A 315 -9.87 -8.13 -15.92
C LYS A 315 -9.32 -7.21 -14.81
N PHE A 316 -8.12 -7.55 -14.29
CA PHE A 316 -7.34 -6.74 -13.33
C PHE A 316 -5.85 -6.66 -13.67
N ASP A 317 -5.15 -5.57 -13.28
CA ASP A 317 -3.72 -5.39 -13.40
C ASP A 317 -2.99 -5.59 -12.05
N LEU A 318 -1.71 -6.01 -12.14
CA LEU A 318 -0.82 -6.16 -10.98
C LEU A 318 -0.37 -4.79 -10.49
N GLY A 319 -0.54 -4.51 -9.19
CA GLY A 319 0.01 -3.32 -8.51
C GLY A 319 1.10 -3.69 -7.52
N ASP A 320 2.00 -2.75 -7.23
CA ASP A 320 3.07 -2.87 -6.25
C ASP A 320 2.94 -1.82 -5.12
N THR A 321 3.51 -2.08 -3.93
CA THR A 321 3.18 -1.30 -2.73
C THR A 321 4.21 -1.55 -1.64
N THR A 322 4.40 -0.60 -0.72
CA THR A 322 5.14 -0.82 0.53
C THR A 322 4.30 -0.44 1.75
N PHE A 323 4.54 -1.11 2.88
CA PHE A 323 3.78 -0.96 4.11
C PHE A 323 4.71 -0.94 5.33
N PHE A 324 4.18 -0.47 6.45
CA PHE A 324 4.85 -0.50 7.74
C PHE A 324 3.82 -0.57 8.88
N THR A 325 4.27 -1.07 10.03
CA THR A 325 3.52 -1.05 11.29
C THR A 325 4.43 -0.55 12.40
N VAL A 326 3.93 0.38 13.20
CA VAL A 326 4.62 0.90 14.39
C VAL A 326 3.68 0.80 15.57
N VAL A 327 4.20 0.35 16.71
CA VAL A 327 3.50 0.30 18.01
C VAL A 327 4.40 0.94 19.06
N ASP A 328 3.91 1.94 19.77
CA ASP A 328 4.66 2.54 20.87
C ASP A 328 4.46 1.80 22.21
N SER A 329 5.14 2.28 23.25
CA SER A 329 5.04 1.71 24.61
C SER A 329 3.63 1.84 25.19
N ASN A 330 2.84 2.84 24.78
CA ASN A 330 1.48 3.10 25.23
C ASN A 330 0.42 2.37 24.37
N GLU A 331 0.87 1.44 23.49
CA GLU A 331 0.01 0.64 22.62
C GLU A 331 -0.77 1.46 21.58
N MET A 332 -0.39 2.73 21.32
CA MET A 332 -0.80 3.38 20.09
C MET A 332 -0.15 2.64 18.93
N ALA A 333 -0.92 2.39 17.88
CA ALA A 333 -0.41 1.68 16.72
C ALA A 333 -0.78 2.39 15.41
N VAL A 334 0.15 2.36 14.45
CA VAL A 334 -0.06 2.83 13.09
C VAL A 334 0.18 1.69 12.12
N ALA A 335 -0.83 1.35 11.32
CA ALA A 335 -0.71 0.48 10.16
C ALA A 335 -0.74 1.34 8.90
N GLY A 336 0.44 1.69 8.39
CA GLY A 336 0.60 2.59 7.24
C GLY A 336 0.94 1.84 5.96
N ILE A 337 0.45 2.36 4.84
CA ILE A 337 0.66 1.79 3.52
C ILE A 337 0.76 2.91 2.48
N GLN A 338 1.69 2.78 1.54
CA GLN A 338 1.95 3.79 0.51
C GLN A 338 2.29 3.14 -0.82
N SER A 339 1.96 3.82 -1.93
CA SER A 339 2.21 3.29 -3.26
C SER A 339 2.20 4.38 -4.32
N ILE A 340 2.98 4.14 -5.39
CA ILE A 340 2.84 4.79 -6.69
C ILE A 340 2.13 3.89 -7.71
N PHE A 341 1.49 2.83 -7.27
CA PHE A 341 0.71 1.78 -7.92
C PHE A 341 1.56 0.64 -8.51
N THR A 342 2.16 0.79 -9.66
CA THR A 342 3.12 -0.20 -10.22
C THR A 342 4.55 0.23 -9.93
N ALA A 343 5.51 -0.67 -10.09
CA ALA A 343 6.91 -0.33 -9.90
C ALA A 343 7.33 0.85 -10.78
N PHE A 344 7.86 1.92 -10.17
CA PHE A 344 8.16 3.23 -10.77
C PHE A 344 6.95 3.99 -11.35
N GLY A 345 5.72 3.61 -10.96
CA GLY A 345 4.50 4.36 -11.25
C GLY A 345 4.30 4.66 -12.73
N SER A 346 4.10 5.93 -13.05
CA SER A 346 3.94 6.42 -14.41
C SER A 346 5.20 6.28 -15.29
N GLY A 347 6.35 5.96 -14.69
CA GLY A 347 7.64 6.03 -15.35
C GLY A 347 8.18 7.45 -15.50
N LEU A 348 7.47 8.47 -14.99
CA LEU A 348 7.89 9.87 -14.99
C LEU A 348 8.48 10.25 -13.63
N THR A 349 9.69 10.80 -13.65
CA THR A 349 10.36 11.35 -12.46
C THR A 349 10.71 12.80 -12.71
N GLU A 350 10.17 13.73 -11.89
CA GLU A 350 10.58 15.13 -11.92
C GLU A 350 12.07 15.20 -11.54
N PRO A 351 12.95 15.72 -12.43
CA PRO A 351 14.39 15.48 -12.31
C PRO A 351 15.10 16.32 -11.24
N GLU A 352 14.59 17.50 -10.87
CA GLU A 352 15.24 18.38 -9.91
C GLU A 352 15.08 17.85 -8.48
N TYR A 353 13.87 17.46 -8.12
CA TYR A 353 13.54 16.90 -6.81
C TYR A 353 13.54 15.36 -6.79
N GLN A 354 13.77 14.72 -7.93
CA GLN A 354 13.80 13.26 -8.07
C GLN A 354 12.50 12.60 -7.56
N ILE A 355 11.35 13.20 -7.86
CA ILE A 355 10.04 12.74 -7.43
C ILE A 355 9.39 11.92 -8.54
N THR A 356 9.26 10.61 -8.32
CA THR A 356 8.55 9.70 -9.24
C THR A 356 7.06 9.77 -8.98
N LEU A 357 6.28 9.95 -10.06
CA LEU A 357 4.84 10.13 -9.99
C LEU A 357 4.09 8.81 -10.18
N ASN A 358 2.97 8.68 -9.47
CA ASN A 358 2.12 7.49 -9.53
C ASN A 358 1.52 7.26 -10.93
N CYS A 359 0.97 6.05 -11.12
CA CYS A 359 0.13 5.73 -12.28
C CYS A 359 -1.29 5.31 -11.86
N ARG A 360 -1.81 5.91 -10.80
CA ARG A 360 -3.06 5.51 -10.16
C ARG A 360 -4.29 5.68 -11.06
N ALA A 361 -4.29 6.68 -11.96
CA ALA A 361 -5.39 6.88 -12.88
C ALA A 361 -5.58 5.70 -13.87
N SER A 362 -4.56 4.83 -14.04
CA SER A 362 -4.71 3.60 -14.83
C SER A 362 -5.78 2.63 -14.26
N SER A 363 -6.15 2.79 -12.99
CA SER A 363 -7.23 2.01 -12.37
C SER A 363 -8.64 2.44 -12.78
N PHE A 364 -8.82 3.61 -13.42
CA PHE A 364 -10.12 4.02 -13.95
C PHE A 364 -10.53 3.18 -15.16
N SER A 365 -11.84 3.09 -15.38
CA SER A 365 -12.41 2.56 -16.62
C SER A 365 -12.76 3.67 -17.60
N LEU A 366 -12.57 3.43 -18.92
CA LEU A 366 -13.12 4.27 -19.98
C LEU A 366 -14.51 3.82 -20.41
N ASP A 367 -15.04 2.72 -19.85
CA ASP A 367 -16.42 2.29 -20.04
C ASP A 367 -17.38 3.26 -19.30
N GLU A 368 -18.34 3.82 -20.01
CA GLU A 368 -19.27 4.83 -19.50
C GLU A 368 -20.19 4.30 -18.41
N ASP A 369 -20.53 3.02 -18.45
CA ASP A 369 -21.42 2.39 -17.48
C ASP A 369 -20.68 1.85 -16.24
N HIS A 370 -19.34 1.89 -16.26
CA HIS A 370 -18.55 1.34 -15.16
C HIS A 370 -18.60 2.25 -13.93
N VAL A 371 -18.79 1.68 -12.73
CA VAL A 371 -18.84 2.47 -11.48
C VAL A 371 -17.56 3.27 -11.25
N ASN A 372 -16.39 2.68 -11.58
CA ASN A 372 -15.08 3.31 -11.48
C ASN A 372 -14.65 3.98 -12.80
N ARG A 373 -15.59 4.53 -13.58
CA ARG A 373 -15.26 5.28 -14.80
C ARG A 373 -14.47 6.56 -14.47
N LEU A 374 -13.62 6.97 -15.40
CA LEU A 374 -12.87 8.22 -15.28
C LEU A 374 -13.82 9.42 -15.29
N GLU A 375 -13.69 10.25 -14.27
CA GLU A 375 -14.31 11.59 -14.21
C GLU A 375 -13.32 12.59 -13.59
N PRO A 376 -13.27 13.85 -14.05
CA PRO A 376 -12.41 14.88 -13.47
C PRO A 376 -12.66 15.07 -11.97
N GLY A 377 -11.60 15.17 -11.19
CA GLY A 377 -11.70 15.38 -9.74
C GLY A 377 -12.21 14.18 -8.93
N LYS A 378 -12.35 13.00 -9.54
CA LYS A 378 -12.79 11.77 -8.89
C LYS A 378 -11.60 10.95 -8.38
N LYS A 379 -11.74 10.34 -7.18
CA LYS A 379 -10.82 9.31 -6.71
C LYS A 379 -11.13 7.97 -7.41
N THR A 380 -10.12 7.19 -7.72
CA THR A 380 -10.32 5.85 -8.30
C THR A 380 -10.38 4.78 -7.23
N LEU A 381 -10.93 3.60 -7.57
CA LEU A 381 -10.75 2.38 -6.77
C LEU A 381 -9.26 2.21 -6.41
N HIS A 382 -8.99 2.02 -5.11
CA HIS A 382 -7.63 1.96 -4.59
C HIS A 382 -7.28 0.57 -4.04
N THR A 383 -6.10 0.09 -4.40
CA THR A 383 -5.65 -1.25 -3.98
C THR A 383 -4.99 -1.28 -2.61
N LEU A 384 -4.72 -0.13 -2.00
CA LEU A 384 -4.11 -0.06 -0.66
C LEU A 384 -5.13 -0.40 0.41
N SER A 385 -4.73 -1.23 1.37
CA SER A 385 -5.47 -1.49 2.61
C SER A 385 -4.56 -2.15 3.65
N SER A 386 -4.91 -2.03 4.92
CA SER A 386 -4.28 -2.72 6.05
C SER A 386 -5.39 -3.28 6.94
N LEU A 387 -5.16 -4.47 7.48
CA LEU A 387 -6.12 -5.20 8.30
C LEU A 387 -5.72 -5.15 9.76
N LEU A 388 -6.66 -4.73 10.63
CA LEU A 388 -6.57 -4.90 12.06
C LEU A 388 -7.63 -5.89 12.51
N LEU A 389 -7.29 -6.75 13.48
CA LEU A 389 -8.21 -7.71 14.10
C LEU A 389 -8.11 -7.57 15.60
N GLU A 390 -9.27 -7.44 16.27
CA GLU A 390 -9.34 -7.31 17.71
C GLU A 390 -10.14 -8.47 18.29
N LYS A 391 -9.62 -9.04 19.40
CA LYS A 391 -10.33 -10.00 20.22
C LYS A 391 -9.82 -9.94 21.66
N ASP A 392 -10.72 -9.75 22.63
CA ASP A 392 -10.46 -9.79 24.06
C ASP A 392 -9.28 -8.88 24.50
N GLY A 393 -9.09 -7.75 23.79
CA GLY A 393 -8.00 -6.80 24.02
C GLY A 393 -6.70 -7.11 23.28
N ASP A 394 -6.59 -8.27 22.63
CA ASP A 394 -5.49 -8.59 21.72
C ASP A 394 -5.72 -7.94 20.35
N TRP A 395 -4.69 -7.32 19.79
CA TRP A 395 -4.74 -6.67 18.48
C TRP A 395 -3.72 -7.26 17.51
N TYR A 396 -4.20 -7.74 16.37
CA TYR A 396 -3.36 -8.20 15.27
C TYR A 396 -3.39 -7.15 14.15
N ILE A 397 -2.23 -6.79 13.65
CA ILE A 397 -2.04 -5.82 12.58
C ILE A 397 -1.34 -6.53 11.43
N ILE A 398 -1.98 -6.59 10.27
CA ILE A 398 -1.46 -7.30 9.10
C ILE A 398 -1.37 -6.33 7.93
N GLY A 399 -0.15 -6.04 7.49
CA GLY A 399 0.13 -5.26 6.28
C GLY A 399 0.73 -6.13 5.19
N THR A 400 0.32 -5.89 3.94
CA THR A 400 0.90 -6.61 2.79
C THR A 400 1.10 -5.69 1.60
N SER A 401 2.17 -5.90 0.81
CA SER A 401 2.18 -5.53 -0.60
C SER A 401 1.36 -6.54 -1.42
N GLY A 402 1.12 -6.29 -2.72
CA GLY A 402 0.43 -7.25 -3.59
C GLY A 402 -0.73 -6.69 -4.41
N GLY A 403 -0.90 -5.36 -4.47
CA GLY A 403 -1.85 -4.72 -5.38
C GLY A 403 -3.27 -5.28 -5.27
N HIS A 404 -3.85 -5.68 -6.38
CA HIS A 404 -5.20 -6.27 -6.42
C HIS A 404 -5.35 -7.58 -5.64
N PHE A 405 -4.28 -8.34 -5.41
CA PHE A 405 -4.34 -9.61 -4.67
C PHE A 405 -4.28 -9.44 -3.16
N ARG A 406 -4.11 -8.24 -2.65
CA ARG A 406 -4.00 -7.97 -1.20
C ARG A 406 -5.14 -8.58 -0.38
N PRO A 407 -6.43 -8.50 -0.75
CA PRO A 407 -7.49 -9.16 0.01
C PRO A 407 -7.29 -10.68 0.16
N GLN A 408 -6.78 -11.34 -0.89
CA GLN A 408 -6.44 -12.77 -0.83
C GLN A 408 -5.25 -13.04 0.08
N LEU A 409 -4.25 -12.16 0.08
CA LEU A 409 -3.07 -12.29 0.95
C LEU A 409 -3.43 -12.03 2.42
N HIS A 410 -4.25 -11.03 2.72
CA HIS A 410 -4.79 -10.81 4.06
C HIS A 410 -5.56 -12.04 4.55
N TRP A 411 -6.46 -12.56 3.73
CA TRP A 411 -7.19 -13.79 4.03
C TRP A 411 -6.26 -14.99 4.28
N TRP A 412 -5.25 -15.17 3.40
CA TRP A 412 -4.30 -16.29 3.50
C TRP A 412 -3.49 -16.26 4.79
N ILE A 413 -2.93 -15.10 5.13
CA ILE A 413 -2.12 -14.90 6.33
C ILE A 413 -2.99 -15.00 7.58
N SER A 414 -4.18 -14.38 7.58
CA SER A 414 -5.11 -14.44 8.71
C SER A 414 -5.60 -15.84 8.98
N THR A 415 -5.90 -16.64 7.96
CA THR A 415 -6.28 -18.05 8.14
C THR A 415 -5.12 -18.88 8.68
N ASN A 416 -3.88 -18.67 8.22
CA ASN A 416 -2.70 -19.31 8.78
C ASN A 416 -2.58 -19.04 10.28
N LEU A 417 -2.64 -17.78 10.65
CA LEU A 417 -2.43 -17.32 12.02
C LEU A 417 -3.61 -17.70 12.94
N LEU A 418 -4.84 -17.47 12.52
CA LEU A 418 -6.01 -17.50 13.41
C LEU A 418 -6.82 -18.79 13.31
N LYS A 419 -6.93 -19.42 12.12
CA LYS A 419 -7.64 -20.69 11.95
C LYS A 419 -6.73 -21.90 12.17
N TYR A 420 -5.53 -21.87 11.58
CA TYR A 420 -4.57 -22.97 11.71
C TYR A 420 -3.63 -22.84 12.91
N LYS A 421 -3.67 -21.69 13.64
CA LYS A 421 -2.86 -21.43 14.84
C LYS A 421 -1.36 -21.58 14.62
N MET A 422 -0.89 -21.21 13.43
CA MET A 422 0.53 -21.17 13.13
C MET A 422 1.23 -20.09 13.95
N ASP A 423 2.53 -20.29 14.25
CA ASP A 423 3.39 -19.23 14.75
C ASP A 423 3.43 -18.03 13.76
N TYR A 424 3.67 -16.81 14.27
CA TYR A 424 3.65 -15.60 13.47
C TYR A 424 4.61 -15.67 12.27
N GLN A 425 5.83 -16.16 12.48
CA GLN A 425 6.81 -16.27 11.40
C GLN A 425 6.49 -17.44 10.46
N GLU A 426 5.93 -18.52 10.97
CA GLU A 426 5.44 -19.62 10.16
C GLU A 426 4.28 -19.16 9.26
N ALA A 427 3.31 -18.43 9.81
CA ALA A 427 2.18 -17.89 9.06
C ALA A 427 2.61 -16.98 7.89
N LEU A 428 3.66 -16.16 8.10
CA LEU A 428 4.24 -15.32 7.05
C LEU A 428 5.07 -16.11 6.04
N ASN A 429 5.84 -17.09 6.51
CA ASN A 429 6.73 -17.86 5.64
C ASN A 429 6.00 -18.98 4.89
N PHE A 430 4.77 -19.30 5.27
CA PHE A 430 3.97 -20.35 4.62
C PHE A 430 3.87 -20.13 3.11
N PRO A 431 3.96 -21.17 2.26
CA PRO A 431 3.78 -21.05 0.83
C PRO A 431 2.46 -20.36 0.48
N ARG A 432 2.47 -19.48 -0.50
CA ARG A 432 1.34 -18.62 -0.88
C ARG A 432 0.74 -19.04 -2.20
N ALA A 433 -0.54 -18.75 -2.33
CA ALA A 433 -1.23 -18.73 -3.59
C ALA A 433 -2.13 -17.52 -3.69
N TYR A 434 -2.38 -17.06 -4.92
CA TYR A 434 -3.47 -16.16 -5.24
C TYR A 434 -4.11 -16.54 -6.57
N PHE A 435 -5.35 -16.16 -6.74
CA PHE A 435 -6.09 -16.40 -7.96
C PHE A 435 -6.20 -15.10 -8.77
N ASP A 436 -5.63 -15.13 -9.96
CA ASP A 436 -5.79 -14.04 -10.93
C ASP A 436 -7.10 -14.25 -11.69
N LEU A 437 -8.09 -13.45 -11.33
CA LEU A 437 -9.40 -13.50 -11.94
C LEU A 437 -9.39 -13.11 -13.42
N SER A 438 -8.47 -12.25 -13.83
CA SER A 438 -8.38 -11.74 -15.20
C SER A 438 -7.96 -12.82 -16.21
N SER A 439 -7.01 -13.65 -15.80
CA SER A 439 -6.48 -14.74 -16.63
C SER A 439 -7.05 -16.12 -16.25
N ASN A 440 -7.93 -16.19 -15.27
CA ASN A 440 -8.43 -17.44 -14.67
C ASN A 440 -7.27 -18.36 -14.24
N THR A 441 -6.20 -17.78 -13.68
CA THR A 441 -4.97 -18.49 -13.34
C THR A 441 -4.73 -18.48 -11.83
N LEU A 442 -4.53 -19.63 -11.25
CA LEU A 442 -3.97 -19.79 -9.91
C LEU A 442 -2.45 -19.62 -9.99
N VAL A 443 -1.89 -18.67 -9.28
CA VAL A 443 -0.45 -18.55 -9.11
C VAL A 443 -0.10 -19.01 -7.70
N ALA A 444 0.74 -20.02 -7.59
CA ALA A 444 1.06 -20.67 -6.33
C ALA A 444 2.56 -20.90 -6.17
N GLU A 445 3.06 -20.82 -4.96
CA GLU A 445 4.42 -21.24 -4.62
C GLU A 445 4.52 -22.76 -4.47
N GLU A 446 5.71 -23.29 -4.71
CA GLU A 446 6.02 -24.70 -4.44
C GLU A 446 5.67 -25.09 -2.99
N GLY A 447 5.24 -26.33 -2.79
CA GLY A 447 4.92 -26.88 -1.47
C GLY A 447 3.43 -26.94 -1.14
N LEU A 448 2.55 -26.42 -1.98
CA LEU A 448 1.09 -26.57 -1.85
C LEU A 448 0.59 -27.76 -2.65
N GLU A 449 -0.49 -28.39 -2.18
CA GLU A 449 -1.19 -29.45 -2.94
C GLU A 449 -2.01 -28.79 -4.05
N LEU A 450 -1.61 -29.04 -5.30
CA LEU A 450 -2.25 -28.47 -6.49
C LEU A 450 -2.91 -29.57 -7.32
N ARG A 451 -4.11 -29.28 -7.86
CA ARG A 451 -4.84 -30.17 -8.77
C ARG A 451 -5.37 -29.38 -9.96
N GLU A 452 -5.28 -29.96 -11.15
CA GLU A 452 -5.93 -29.42 -12.35
C GLU A 452 -7.46 -29.64 -12.21
N ASP A 453 -8.22 -28.55 -12.02
CA ASP A 453 -9.67 -28.55 -11.84
C ASP A 453 -10.32 -27.38 -12.61
N GLY A 454 -10.04 -27.32 -13.92
CA GLY A 454 -10.59 -26.29 -14.79
C GLY A 454 -10.01 -24.88 -14.58
N ILE A 455 -8.92 -24.76 -13.82
CA ILE A 455 -8.19 -23.51 -13.56
C ILE A 455 -6.76 -23.67 -14.08
N SER A 456 -6.25 -22.68 -14.81
CA SER A 456 -4.83 -22.66 -15.19
C SER A 456 -3.97 -22.49 -13.93
N ILE A 457 -2.87 -23.25 -13.82
CA ILE A 457 -1.97 -23.19 -12.67
C ILE A 457 -0.58 -22.73 -13.11
N ARG A 458 -0.03 -21.72 -12.41
CA ARG A 458 1.35 -21.29 -12.55
C ARG A 458 2.07 -21.48 -11.22
N VAL A 459 3.04 -22.40 -11.19
CA VAL A 459 3.86 -22.62 -9.99
C VAL A 459 5.09 -21.72 -10.04
N GLN A 460 5.42 -21.13 -8.90
CA GLN A 460 6.62 -20.31 -8.70
C GLN A 460 7.50 -20.96 -7.63
N ARG A 461 8.82 -20.82 -7.82
CA ARG A 461 9.77 -21.30 -6.83
C ARG A 461 9.61 -20.56 -5.50
N TYR A 462 9.58 -21.30 -4.42
CA TYR A 462 9.53 -20.74 -3.06
C TYR A 462 10.93 -20.30 -2.56
N PRO A 463 11.09 -19.14 -1.89
CA PRO A 463 10.10 -18.06 -1.80
C PRO A 463 10.05 -17.22 -3.09
N SER A 464 8.85 -16.82 -3.48
CA SER A 464 8.65 -15.94 -4.63
C SER A 464 8.24 -14.52 -4.17
N ARG A 465 8.05 -13.59 -5.10
CA ARG A 465 7.54 -12.24 -4.75
C ARG A 465 6.00 -12.18 -4.81
N LEU A 466 5.29 -13.17 -4.27
CA LEU A 466 3.83 -13.13 -4.13
C LEU A 466 3.41 -12.28 -2.92
N GLY A 467 3.65 -10.97 -3.03
CA GLY A 467 3.46 -10.01 -1.95
C GLY A 467 4.52 -10.14 -0.85
N VAL A 468 4.79 -9.04 -0.16
CA VAL A 468 5.59 -9.01 1.07
C VAL A 468 4.65 -8.64 2.20
N ALA A 469 4.85 -9.19 3.41
CA ALA A 469 3.94 -8.97 4.52
C ALA A 469 4.67 -8.73 5.83
N ALA A 470 3.99 -8.07 6.77
CA ALA A 470 4.37 -8.02 8.18
C ALA A 470 3.15 -8.28 9.06
N ILE A 471 3.42 -8.82 10.23
CA ILE A 471 2.46 -8.95 11.33
C ILE A 471 3.02 -8.20 12.53
N ALA A 472 2.18 -7.39 13.20
CA ALA A 472 2.41 -6.99 14.57
C ALA A 472 1.24 -7.50 15.42
N HIS A 473 1.52 -7.95 16.62
CA HIS A 473 0.53 -8.38 17.60
C HIS A 473 0.78 -7.64 18.91
N ILE A 474 -0.26 -7.05 19.45
CA ILE A 474 -0.29 -6.42 20.78
C ILE A 474 -1.18 -7.30 21.64
N ARG A 475 -0.60 -7.97 22.60
CA ARG A 475 -1.34 -8.77 23.57
C ARG A 475 -1.93 -7.89 24.68
N ASN A 476 -3.02 -8.36 25.26
CA ASN A 476 -3.69 -7.67 26.39
C ASN A 476 -2.84 -7.52 27.65
N ASP A 477 -1.72 -8.26 27.76
CA ASP A 477 -0.72 -8.13 28.85
C ASP A 477 0.44 -7.16 28.47
N GLY A 478 0.34 -6.48 27.33
CA GLY A 478 1.32 -5.49 26.86
C GLY A 478 2.48 -6.06 26.03
N LEU A 479 2.61 -7.40 25.90
CA LEU A 479 3.64 -7.98 25.04
C LEU A 479 3.36 -7.66 23.57
N LYS A 480 4.36 -7.14 22.87
CA LYS A 480 4.33 -6.84 21.44
C LYS A 480 5.20 -7.83 20.68
N THR A 481 4.66 -8.39 19.62
CA THR A 481 5.38 -9.32 18.73
C THR A 481 5.34 -8.79 17.31
N GLY A 482 6.49 -8.73 16.65
CA GLY A 482 6.61 -8.29 15.25
C GLY A 482 7.34 -9.30 14.37
N CYS A 483 6.82 -9.50 13.17
CA CYS A 483 7.41 -10.37 12.16
C CYS A 483 7.35 -9.73 10.79
N VAL A 484 8.35 -10.01 9.97
CA VAL A 484 8.38 -9.60 8.56
C VAL A 484 8.70 -10.79 7.67
N ASP A 485 8.21 -10.70 6.46
CA ASP A 485 8.33 -11.71 5.42
C ASP A 485 9.78 -11.91 4.97
N ILE A 486 10.12 -13.15 4.62
CA ILE A 486 11.40 -13.48 3.99
C ILE A 486 11.47 -13.07 2.52
N ARG A 487 10.34 -12.70 1.90
CA ARG A 487 10.22 -12.35 0.47
C ARG A 487 10.69 -10.93 0.14
N GLY A 488 10.97 -10.11 1.16
CA GLY A 488 11.42 -8.71 1.03
C GLY A 488 12.66 -8.39 1.85
N ASP A 489 13.07 -7.12 1.79
CA ASP A 489 14.22 -6.56 2.52
C ASP A 489 13.85 -6.12 3.96
N GLY A 490 12.69 -6.54 4.43
CA GLY A 490 12.08 -6.11 5.68
C GLY A 490 12.83 -6.49 6.95
N GLY A 491 12.50 -5.82 8.03
CA GLY A 491 13.03 -6.08 9.37
C GLY A 491 12.10 -5.55 10.46
N CYS A 492 12.28 -6.07 11.67
CA CYS A 492 11.69 -5.53 12.89
C CYS A 492 12.77 -4.88 13.75
N SER A 493 12.44 -3.82 14.44
CA SER A 493 13.29 -3.13 15.42
C SER A 493 12.38 -2.52 16.50
N GLY A 494 12.94 -2.18 17.67
CA GLY A 494 12.15 -1.58 18.73
C GLY A 494 12.97 -1.25 19.96
N THR A 495 12.28 -0.95 21.07
CA THR A 495 12.88 -0.69 22.39
C THR A 495 12.55 -1.84 23.33
N LEU A 496 13.32 -1.98 24.40
CA LEU A 496 13.05 -3.01 25.41
C LEU A 496 11.98 -2.56 26.41
N PHE A 497 11.98 -1.27 26.72
CA PHE A 497 11.08 -0.60 27.66
C PHE A 497 10.63 0.73 27.10
#